data_d59964415264f3ec0a71b06efc60265e
#
_entry.id   d59964415264f3ec0a71b06efc60265e
#
_cell.length_a   1.000
_cell.length_b   1.000
_cell.length_c   1.000
_cell.angle_alpha   90.00
_cell.angle_beta   90.00
_cell.angle_gamma   90.00
#
_symmetry.space_group_name_H-M   'P 1'
#
loop_
_entity.id
_entity.type
_entity.pdbx_description
1 polymer ?
#
loop_
_entity_poly.entity_id
_entity_poly.type
_entity_poly.pdbx_seq_one_letter_code
_entity_poly.pdbx_strand_id
1 'polypeptide(L)'
;MSATALTGRERVNRMFARQDQDRVPRQDTFWPETIARWQKEGLQWDHHDVLRLLDADFAVLCWSWPPIFPGQREVLRQDAETETIRDAWGGIARFWKGRSGTPEHVGFGCDSREVWEKTYRPAMLAAPNQVDTKMAVSRYREARQLGQWTHLSGVEGFEALRKILGDEVCLMAMIEDPEWIRDVVAVHTEVVLRSWQAVIDAGAQPDGLWIY
;
A
#
# COMPACT_ATOMS: atom_id res chain seq x y z
N MET A 1 -16.52 -39.28 7.10
CA MET A 1 -16.97 -38.21 6.18
C MET A 1 -15.81 -37.28 6.00
N SER A 2 -15.25 -37.16 4.80
CA SER A 2 -14.18 -36.18 4.53
C SER A 2 -14.81 -34.80 4.67
N ALA A 3 -14.31 -33.98 5.61
CA ALA A 3 -14.74 -32.61 5.73
C ALA A 3 -14.39 -31.89 4.41
N THR A 4 -15.36 -31.25 3.79
CA THR A 4 -15.15 -30.47 2.58
C THR A 4 -14.17 -29.35 2.96
N ALA A 5 -13.06 -29.22 2.23
CA ALA A 5 -12.08 -28.17 2.47
C ALA A 5 -12.76 -26.78 2.35
N LEU A 6 -12.45 -25.89 3.30
CA LEU A 6 -12.99 -24.52 3.28
C LEU A 6 -12.35 -23.72 2.13
N THR A 7 -13.14 -22.85 1.52
CA THR A 7 -12.58 -21.80 0.66
C THR A 7 -11.77 -20.82 1.49
N GLY A 8 -10.86 -20.08 0.86
CA GLY A 8 -10.10 -19.02 1.54
C GLY A 8 -11.02 -18.01 2.23
N ARG A 9 -12.11 -17.62 1.56
CA ARG A 9 -13.09 -16.68 2.11
C ARG A 9 -13.79 -17.23 3.34
N GLU A 10 -14.24 -18.47 3.31
CA GLU A 10 -14.87 -19.12 4.48
C GLU A 10 -13.89 -19.24 5.64
N ARG A 11 -12.65 -19.63 5.35
CA ARG A 11 -11.58 -19.79 6.36
C ARG A 11 -11.29 -18.48 7.06
N VAL A 12 -11.11 -17.38 6.30
CA VAL A 12 -10.86 -16.05 6.88
C VAL A 12 -12.07 -15.54 7.67
N ASN A 13 -13.29 -15.73 7.17
CA ASN A 13 -14.49 -15.35 7.90
C ASN A 13 -14.63 -16.12 9.23
N ARG A 14 -14.34 -17.43 9.24
CA ARG A 14 -14.32 -18.23 10.46
C ARG A 14 -13.24 -17.76 11.44
N MET A 15 -12.07 -17.39 10.92
CA MET A 15 -11.00 -16.82 11.75
C MET A 15 -11.48 -15.56 12.50
N PHE A 16 -12.09 -14.61 11.80
CA PHE A 16 -12.65 -13.41 12.44
C PHE A 16 -13.80 -13.72 13.40
N ALA A 17 -14.60 -14.74 13.09
CA ALA A 17 -15.67 -15.21 13.96
C ALA A 17 -15.18 -16.10 15.12
N ARG A 18 -13.86 -16.36 15.23
CA ARG A 18 -13.25 -17.27 16.23
C ARG A 18 -13.87 -18.68 16.23
N GLN A 19 -14.15 -19.19 15.03
CA GLN A 19 -14.66 -20.54 14.80
C GLN A 19 -13.54 -21.46 14.34
N ASP A 20 -13.77 -22.78 14.45
CA ASP A 20 -12.83 -23.79 14.00
C ASP A 20 -12.58 -23.71 12.50
N GLN A 21 -11.34 -23.94 12.11
CA GLN A 21 -10.83 -23.88 10.76
C GLN A 21 -10.10 -25.18 10.41
N ASP A 22 -9.99 -25.47 9.12
CA ASP A 22 -9.20 -26.59 8.61
C ASP A 22 -7.69 -26.32 8.65
N ARG A 23 -7.28 -25.04 8.52
CA ARG A 23 -5.91 -24.53 8.66
C ARG A 23 -5.89 -23.02 8.90
N VAL A 24 -4.75 -22.48 9.28
CA VAL A 24 -4.53 -21.04 9.36
C VAL A 24 -4.60 -20.41 7.96
N PRO A 25 -5.30 -19.28 7.77
CA PRO A 25 -5.27 -18.53 6.52
C PRO A 25 -3.86 -18.10 6.11
N ARG A 26 -3.58 -18.11 4.80
CA ARG A 26 -2.26 -17.80 4.24
C ARG A 26 -2.31 -16.53 3.41
N GLN A 27 -1.31 -15.69 3.62
CA GLN A 27 -1.00 -14.51 2.81
C GLN A 27 0.50 -14.34 2.78
N ASP A 28 1.02 -13.96 1.63
CA ASP A 28 2.43 -13.58 1.49
C ASP A 28 2.61 -12.54 0.38
N THR A 29 3.77 -11.90 0.37
CA THR A 29 4.21 -10.99 -0.69
C THR A 29 5.69 -11.22 -0.97
N PHE A 30 6.08 -11.14 -2.24
CA PHE A 30 7.45 -11.36 -2.65
C PHE A 30 8.01 -10.14 -3.36
N TRP A 31 9.25 -9.81 -3.05
CA TRP A 31 9.97 -8.78 -3.79
C TRP A 31 10.11 -9.17 -5.26
N PRO A 32 10.04 -8.21 -6.21
CA PRO A 32 10.22 -8.50 -7.63
C PRO A 32 11.50 -9.28 -7.93
N GLU A 33 12.57 -9.01 -7.20
CA GLU A 33 13.85 -9.71 -7.37
C GLU A 33 13.81 -11.16 -6.89
N THR A 34 13.01 -11.43 -5.85
CA THR A 34 12.79 -12.82 -5.42
C THR A 34 12.12 -13.60 -6.53
N ILE A 35 11.06 -13.04 -7.13
CA ILE A 35 10.39 -13.65 -8.28
C ILE A 35 11.34 -13.78 -9.47
N ALA A 36 12.09 -12.73 -9.80
CA ALA A 36 13.07 -12.77 -10.90
C ALA A 36 14.18 -13.79 -10.67
N ARG A 37 14.62 -13.99 -9.43
CA ARG A 37 15.57 -15.03 -9.06
C ARG A 37 14.97 -16.42 -9.25
N TRP A 38 13.78 -16.65 -8.72
CA TRP A 38 13.09 -17.93 -8.85
C TRP A 38 12.78 -18.27 -10.31
N GLN A 39 12.47 -17.29 -11.16
CA GLN A 39 12.33 -17.50 -12.61
C GLN A 39 13.62 -17.96 -13.26
N LYS A 40 14.77 -17.44 -12.84
CA LYS A 40 16.08 -17.93 -13.29
C LYS A 40 16.40 -19.35 -12.78
N GLU A 41 15.83 -19.74 -11.66
CA GLU A 41 15.95 -21.07 -11.06
C GLU A 41 14.89 -22.06 -11.61
N GLY A 42 14.03 -21.63 -12.56
CA GLY A 42 13.05 -22.48 -13.24
C GLY A 42 11.59 -22.22 -12.91
N LEU A 43 11.27 -21.22 -12.09
CA LEU A 43 9.89 -20.80 -11.87
C LEU A 43 9.31 -20.24 -13.18
N GLN A 44 8.18 -20.80 -13.64
CA GLN A 44 7.52 -20.38 -14.90
C GLN A 44 6.39 -19.38 -14.68
N TRP A 45 6.21 -18.88 -13.47
CA TRP A 45 5.07 -18.07 -13.06
C TRP A 45 5.48 -16.67 -12.60
N ASP A 46 4.54 -15.75 -12.69
CA ASP A 46 4.65 -14.43 -12.11
C ASP A 46 4.25 -14.40 -10.61
N HIS A 47 4.24 -13.22 -10.01
CA HIS A 47 3.92 -13.05 -8.60
C HIS A 47 2.49 -13.56 -8.25
N HIS A 48 1.51 -13.33 -9.11
CA HIS A 48 0.12 -13.75 -8.86
C HIS A 48 -0.04 -15.26 -8.93
N ASP A 49 0.64 -15.89 -9.88
CA ASP A 49 0.62 -17.34 -10.03
C ASP A 49 1.31 -18.04 -8.85
N VAL A 50 2.40 -17.46 -8.32
CA VAL A 50 3.04 -17.98 -7.10
C VAL A 50 2.10 -17.95 -5.90
N LEU A 51 1.31 -16.89 -5.72
CA LEU A 51 0.31 -16.84 -4.65
C LEU A 51 -0.77 -17.91 -4.79
N ARG A 52 -1.18 -18.23 -6.02
CA ARG A 52 -2.10 -19.35 -6.30
C ARG A 52 -1.49 -20.70 -5.94
N LEU A 53 -0.22 -20.93 -6.28
CA LEU A 53 0.51 -22.14 -5.90
C LEU A 53 0.61 -22.31 -4.39
N LEU A 54 0.74 -21.22 -3.66
CA LEU A 54 0.80 -21.21 -2.21
C LEU A 54 -0.58 -21.31 -1.55
N ASP A 55 -1.65 -21.46 -2.34
CA ASP A 55 -3.02 -21.53 -1.86
C ASP A 55 -3.35 -20.33 -0.93
N ALA A 56 -3.04 -19.11 -1.42
CA ALA A 56 -3.29 -17.88 -0.70
C ALA A 56 -4.80 -17.63 -0.53
N ASP A 57 -5.19 -17.32 0.70
CA ASP A 57 -6.60 -17.14 1.06
C ASP A 57 -7.10 -15.71 0.82
N PHE A 58 -6.18 -14.75 0.64
CA PHE A 58 -6.49 -13.33 0.50
C PHE A 58 -6.18 -12.84 -0.90
N ALA A 59 -6.95 -11.84 -1.34
CA ALA A 59 -6.68 -11.11 -2.56
C ALA A 59 -6.77 -9.60 -2.33
N VAL A 60 -5.69 -8.89 -2.63
CA VAL A 60 -5.61 -7.43 -2.59
C VAL A 60 -6.25 -6.87 -3.85
N LEU A 61 -7.29 -6.06 -3.72
CA LEU A 61 -7.95 -5.42 -4.85
C LEU A 61 -7.21 -4.17 -5.33
N CYS A 62 -6.78 -3.36 -4.39
CA CYS A 62 -5.94 -2.19 -4.65
C CYS A 62 -5.05 -1.90 -3.44
N TRP A 63 -3.95 -1.21 -3.71
CA TRP A 63 -3.07 -0.64 -2.70
C TRP A 63 -3.14 0.88 -2.80
N SER A 64 -3.64 1.54 -1.76
CA SER A 64 -3.81 2.99 -1.71
C SER A 64 -2.69 3.62 -0.89
N TRP A 65 -1.80 4.29 -1.58
CA TRP A 65 -0.77 5.15 -1.00
C TRP A 65 -0.64 6.38 -1.90
N PRO A 66 -1.61 7.30 -1.81
CA PRO A 66 -1.74 8.39 -2.77
C PRO A 66 -0.53 9.32 -2.70
N PRO A 67 0.15 9.57 -3.83
CA PRO A 67 1.20 10.57 -3.90
C PRO A 67 0.61 11.97 -3.77
N ILE A 68 1.34 12.87 -3.13
CA ILE A 68 0.93 14.27 -2.94
C ILE A 68 1.13 15.06 -4.24
N PHE A 69 2.22 14.78 -4.94
CA PHE A 69 2.60 15.42 -6.21
C PHE A 69 2.70 14.36 -7.31
N PRO A 70 1.57 13.90 -7.89
CA PRO A 70 1.58 12.84 -8.89
C PRO A 70 2.50 13.14 -10.07
N GLY A 71 3.34 12.16 -10.41
CA GLY A 71 4.31 12.30 -11.51
C GLY A 71 5.59 13.07 -11.16
N GLN A 72 5.70 13.64 -9.97
CA GLN A 72 6.94 14.29 -9.54
C GLN A 72 8.02 13.23 -9.28
N ARG A 73 9.15 13.39 -9.96
CA ARG A 73 10.40 12.69 -9.72
C ARG A 73 11.54 13.57 -10.19
N GLU A 74 12.25 14.18 -9.25
CA GLU A 74 13.37 15.07 -9.52
C GLU A 74 14.67 14.38 -9.09
N VAL A 75 15.63 14.23 -10.02
CA VAL A 75 16.96 13.71 -9.70
C VAL A 75 17.81 14.85 -9.14
N LEU A 76 18.10 14.78 -7.85
CA LEU A 76 18.89 15.80 -7.15
C LEU A 76 20.39 15.53 -7.24
N ARG A 77 20.77 14.25 -7.23
CA ARG A 77 22.16 13.79 -7.33
C ARG A 77 22.21 12.40 -7.92
N GLN A 78 23.21 12.14 -8.72
CA GLN A 78 23.46 10.82 -9.30
C GLN A 78 24.97 10.58 -9.43
N ASP A 79 25.43 9.39 -9.09
CA ASP A 79 26.77 8.89 -9.32
C ASP A 79 26.74 7.48 -9.92
N ALA A 80 27.87 6.76 -9.95
CA ALA A 80 27.94 5.43 -10.52
C ALA A 80 27.09 4.40 -9.75
N GLU A 81 26.95 4.56 -8.44
CA GLU A 81 26.35 3.56 -7.55
C GLU A 81 24.97 3.97 -7.05
N THR A 82 24.73 5.27 -6.90
CA THR A 82 23.51 5.79 -6.25
C THR A 82 22.80 6.85 -7.09
N GLU A 83 21.52 7.01 -6.77
CA GLU A 83 20.67 8.09 -7.25
C GLU A 83 19.89 8.66 -6.07
N THR A 84 19.93 9.97 -5.87
CA THR A 84 19.11 10.67 -4.88
C THR A 84 18.02 11.46 -5.60
N ILE A 85 16.78 11.19 -5.25
CA ILE A 85 15.62 11.81 -5.89
C ILE A 85 14.74 12.50 -4.86
N ARG A 86 13.99 13.51 -5.32
CA ARG A 86 12.75 13.95 -4.67
C ARG A 86 11.60 13.17 -5.29
N ASP A 87 10.85 12.47 -4.47
CA ASP A 87 9.74 11.61 -4.91
C ASP A 87 8.38 12.34 -4.94
N ALA A 88 7.36 11.63 -5.34
CA ALA A 88 6.00 12.16 -5.46
C ALA A 88 5.31 12.45 -4.11
N TRP A 89 5.92 12.11 -2.98
CA TRP A 89 5.48 12.52 -1.64
C TRP A 89 6.27 13.72 -1.10
N GLY A 90 7.21 14.25 -1.91
CA GLY A 90 8.10 15.34 -1.53
C GLY A 90 9.28 14.90 -0.67
N GLY A 91 9.40 13.62 -0.37
CA GLY A 91 10.52 13.04 0.34
C GLY A 91 11.77 12.96 -0.53
N ILE A 92 12.94 13.08 0.09
CA ILE A 92 14.22 12.91 -0.58
C ILE A 92 14.80 11.56 -0.17
N ALA A 93 14.99 10.68 -1.15
CA ALA A 93 15.47 9.34 -0.93
C ALA A 93 16.65 8.98 -1.82
N ARG A 94 17.60 8.24 -1.26
CA ARG A 94 18.76 7.69 -1.98
C ARG A 94 18.54 6.23 -2.28
N PHE A 95 18.66 5.88 -3.53
CA PHE A 95 18.54 4.52 -4.05
C PHE A 95 19.89 4.01 -4.54
N TRP A 96 20.16 2.72 -4.34
CA TRP A 96 21.33 2.05 -4.94
C TRP A 96 20.94 1.45 -6.28
N LYS A 97 21.72 1.74 -7.31
CA LYS A 97 21.51 1.20 -8.64
C LYS A 97 21.74 -0.31 -8.65
N GLY A 98 20.88 -1.03 -9.36
CA GLY A 98 20.99 -2.48 -9.49
C GLY A 98 20.67 -3.28 -8.22
N ARG A 99 20.16 -2.65 -7.18
CA ARG A 99 19.62 -3.29 -5.97
C ARG A 99 18.21 -2.84 -5.74
N SER A 100 17.35 -3.77 -5.33
CA SER A 100 16.11 -3.38 -4.69
C SER A 100 16.30 -3.32 -3.18
N GLY A 101 15.30 -2.78 -2.51
CA GLY A 101 15.26 -2.65 -1.06
C GLY A 101 14.75 -1.27 -0.66
N THR A 102 14.66 -1.08 0.63
CA THR A 102 14.23 0.19 1.21
C THR A 102 15.28 1.27 0.92
N PRO A 103 14.90 2.39 0.30
CA PRO A 103 15.83 3.49 0.09
C PRO A 103 16.23 4.13 1.42
N GLU A 104 17.37 4.79 1.42
CA GLU A 104 17.75 5.67 2.52
C GLU A 104 16.96 6.98 2.43
N HIS A 105 16.17 7.29 3.45
CA HIS A 105 15.49 8.58 3.55
C HIS A 105 16.49 9.63 4.03
N VAL A 106 16.78 10.63 3.19
CA VAL A 106 17.78 11.66 3.47
C VAL A 106 17.19 13.05 3.72
N GLY A 107 15.88 13.20 3.53
CA GLY A 107 15.17 14.44 3.83
C GLY A 107 13.70 14.38 3.51
N PHE A 108 12.98 15.38 3.99
CA PHE A 108 11.54 15.53 3.80
C PHE A 108 11.24 16.98 3.46
N GLY A 109 10.30 17.20 2.56
CA GLY A 109 9.95 18.55 2.12
C GLY A 109 8.88 19.22 2.98
N CYS A 110 8.17 18.46 3.82
CA CYS A 110 7.17 18.97 4.75
C CYS A 110 7.75 18.99 6.18
N ASP A 111 8.47 20.05 6.51
CA ASP A 111 9.20 20.20 7.76
C ASP A 111 8.49 21.08 8.80
N SER A 112 7.34 21.67 8.43
CA SER A 112 6.60 22.57 9.30
C SER A 112 5.12 22.61 8.95
N ARG A 113 4.30 23.05 9.93
CA ARG A 113 2.87 23.26 9.73
C ARG A 113 2.58 24.26 8.62
N GLU A 114 3.39 25.32 8.52
CA GLU A 114 3.24 26.33 7.47
C GLU A 114 3.41 25.72 6.07
N VAL A 115 4.41 24.88 5.86
CA VAL A 115 4.65 24.17 4.60
C VAL A 115 3.51 23.19 4.31
N TRP A 116 3.02 22.48 5.34
CA TRP A 116 1.86 21.62 5.21
C TRP A 116 0.64 22.39 4.71
N GLU A 117 0.23 23.45 5.41
CA GLU A 117 -0.97 24.21 5.11
C GLU A 117 -0.92 24.90 3.74
N LYS A 118 0.25 25.44 3.36
CA LYS A 118 0.40 26.19 2.10
C LYS A 118 0.64 25.32 0.88
N THR A 119 1.29 24.18 1.04
CA THR A 119 1.80 23.41 -0.10
C THR A 119 1.25 21.98 -0.14
N TYR A 120 1.44 21.20 0.91
CA TYR A 120 1.14 19.77 0.91
C TYR A 120 -0.35 19.48 1.02
N ARG A 121 -1.02 20.10 1.96
CA ARG A 121 -2.46 19.93 2.19
C ARG A 121 -3.29 20.22 0.93
N PRO A 122 -3.20 21.40 0.28
CA PRO A 122 -3.96 21.67 -0.93
C PRO A 122 -3.57 20.76 -2.10
N ALA A 123 -2.29 20.42 -2.26
CA ALA A 123 -1.85 19.50 -3.30
C ALA A 123 -2.43 18.10 -3.12
N MET A 124 -2.41 17.57 -1.89
CA MET A 124 -2.98 16.26 -1.57
C MET A 124 -4.49 16.21 -1.82
N LEU A 125 -5.23 17.23 -1.39
CA LEU A 125 -6.68 17.31 -1.61
C LEU A 125 -7.04 17.44 -3.10
N ALA A 126 -6.23 18.11 -3.89
CA ALA A 126 -6.42 18.31 -5.33
C ALA A 126 -5.93 17.11 -6.16
N ALA A 127 -5.13 16.20 -5.60
CA ALA A 127 -4.59 15.08 -6.32
C ALA A 127 -5.71 14.18 -6.89
N PRO A 128 -5.62 13.78 -8.17
CA PRO A 128 -6.60 12.89 -8.77
C PRO A 128 -6.52 11.50 -8.12
N ASN A 129 -7.64 10.79 -8.14
CA ASN A 129 -7.64 9.38 -7.75
C ASN A 129 -6.76 8.57 -8.71
N GLN A 130 -5.80 7.82 -8.17
CA GLN A 130 -4.81 7.05 -8.93
C GLN A 130 -5.10 5.55 -8.94
N VAL A 131 -6.17 5.12 -8.29
CA VAL A 131 -6.53 3.69 -8.26
C VAL A 131 -7.12 3.29 -9.59
N ASP A 132 -6.57 2.25 -10.20
CA ASP A 132 -7.16 1.60 -11.37
C ASP A 132 -8.37 0.76 -10.94
N THR A 133 -9.54 1.39 -11.02
CA THR A 133 -10.81 0.76 -10.63
C THR A 133 -11.18 -0.42 -11.52
N LYS A 134 -10.80 -0.41 -12.81
CA LYS A 134 -11.07 -1.52 -13.75
C LYS A 134 -10.26 -2.74 -13.34
N MET A 135 -8.98 -2.54 -13.04
CA MET A 135 -8.10 -3.61 -12.53
C MET A 135 -8.60 -4.14 -11.19
N ALA A 136 -8.97 -3.27 -10.25
CA ALA A 136 -9.51 -3.68 -8.95
C ALA A 136 -10.78 -4.54 -9.08
N VAL A 137 -11.72 -4.15 -9.96
CA VAL A 137 -12.94 -4.93 -10.24
C VAL A 137 -12.61 -6.27 -10.93
N SER A 138 -11.65 -6.28 -11.84
CA SER A 138 -11.19 -7.53 -12.47
C SER A 138 -10.62 -8.51 -11.44
N ARG A 139 -9.74 -8.03 -10.56
CA ARG A 139 -9.19 -8.82 -9.45
C ARG A 139 -10.27 -9.33 -8.49
N TYR A 140 -11.25 -8.47 -8.19
CA TYR A 140 -12.39 -8.85 -7.36
C TYR A 140 -13.15 -10.05 -7.96
N ARG A 141 -13.48 -10.00 -9.25
CA ARG A 141 -14.21 -11.08 -9.92
C ARG A 141 -13.42 -12.37 -9.93
N GLU A 142 -12.14 -12.30 -10.22
CA GLU A 142 -11.24 -13.44 -10.21
C GLU A 142 -11.11 -14.05 -8.80
N ALA A 143 -10.86 -13.22 -7.79
CA ALA A 143 -10.76 -13.66 -6.40
C ALA A 143 -12.03 -14.35 -5.92
N ARG A 144 -13.21 -13.87 -6.35
CA ARG A 144 -14.50 -14.53 -6.06
C ARG A 144 -14.61 -15.90 -6.68
N GLN A 145 -14.12 -16.09 -7.91
CA GLN A 145 -14.09 -17.39 -8.58
C GLN A 145 -13.14 -18.37 -7.87
N LEU A 146 -12.03 -17.86 -7.34
CA LEU A 146 -11.04 -18.64 -6.58
C LEU A 146 -11.42 -18.84 -5.12
N GLY A 147 -12.55 -18.30 -4.65
CA GLY A 147 -12.99 -18.42 -3.26
C GLY A 147 -12.11 -17.66 -2.26
N GLN A 148 -11.37 -16.64 -2.70
CA GLN A 148 -10.49 -15.83 -1.85
C GLN A 148 -11.26 -14.74 -1.10
N TRP A 149 -10.75 -14.37 0.08
CA TRP A 149 -11.18 -13.21 0.84
C TRP A 149 -10.53 -11.94 0.27
N THR A 150 -11.36 -10.96 -0.06
CA THR A 150 -10.92 -9.76 -0.78
C THR A 150 -10.82 -8.56 0.13
N HIS A 151 -9.79 -7.74 -0.06
CA HIS A 151 -9.64 -6.51 0.72
C HIS A 151 -9.07 -5.34 -0.09
N LEU A 152 -9.40 -4.14 0.37
CA LEU A 152 -8.70 -2.91 0.01
C LEU A 152 -7.55 -2.71 0.99
N SER A 153 -6.42 -2.27 0.50
CA SER A 153 -5.25 -2.00 1.33
C SER A 153 -4.83 -0.54 1.21
N GLY A 154 -4.26 -0.01 2.28
CA GLY A 154 -3.71 1.33 2.30
C GLY A 154 -2.68 1.54 3.39
N VAL A 155 -1.85 2.56 3.20
CA VAL A 155 -0.95 3.08 4.22
C VAL A 155 -1.64 4.21 4.94
N GLU A 156 -1.73 4.11 6.26
CA GLU A 156 -2.46 5.06 7.09
C GLU A 156 -1.73 5.37 8.41
N GLY A 157 -2.23 6.40 9.08
CA GLY A 157 -1.77 6.78 10.41
C GLY A 157 -0.27 7.09 10.45
N PHE A 158 0.46 6.41 11.30
CA PHE A 158 1.86 6.70 11.57
C PHE A 158 2.77 6.56 10.36
N GLU A 159 2.57 5.53 9.53
CA GLU A 159 3.38 5.33 8.33
C GLU A 159 3.16 6.43 7.28
N ALA A 160 1.92 6.93 7.14
CA ALA A 160 1.64 8.07 6.28
C ALA A 160 2.32 9.35 6.79
N LEU A 161 2.26 9.61 8.10
CA LEU A 161 2.95 10.73 8.74
C LEU A 161 4.47 10.69 8.52
N ARG A 162 5.09 9.53 8.78
CA ARG A 162 6.53 9.33 8.58
C ARG A 162 6.96 9.60 7.14
N LYS A 163 6.16 9.17 6.18
CA LYS A 163 6.44 9.38 4.75
C LYS A 163 6.37 10.85 4.35
N ILE A 164 5.49 11.62 4.97
CA ILE A 164 5.25 13.05 4.65
C ILE A 164 6.22 13.94 5.43
N LEU A 165 6.33 13.74 6.74
CA LEU A 165 7.02 14.62 7.67
C LEU A 165 8.44 14.14 8.05
N GLY A 166 8.69 12.84 7.92
CA GLY A 166 9.85 12.19 8.52
C GLY A 166 9.67 11.89 10.01
N ASP A 167 10.54 11.04 10.54
CA ASP A 167 10.40 10.53 11.91
C ASP A 167 10.56 11.65 12.95
N GLU A 168 11.56 12.51 12.80
CA GLU A 168 11.87 13.56 13.78
C GLU A 168 10.73 14.59 13.89
N VAL A 169 10.34 15.20 12.76
CA VAL A 169 9.26 16.19 12.72
C VAL A 169 7.94 15.56 13.18
N CYS A 170 7.64 14.35 12.73
CA CYS A 170 6.42 13.64 13.10
C CYS A 170 6.33 13.41 14.62
N LEU A 171 7.38 12.87 15.24
CA LEU A 171 7.39 12.56 16.67
C LEU A 171 7.35 13.83 17.55
N MET A 172 8.09 14.87 17.16
CA MET A 172 8.04 16.15 17.88
C MET A 172 6.66 16.79 17.78
N ALA A 173 6.10 16.87 16.56
CA ALA A 173 4.80 17.50 16.34
C ALA A 173 3.64 16.75 17.01
N MET A 174 3.74 15.45 17.26
CA MET A 174 2.74 14.72 18.06
C MET A 174 2.59 15.30 19.48
N ILE A 175 3.64 15.88 20.03
CA ILE A 175 3.66 16.47 21.38
C ILE A 175 3.43 17.98 21.29
N GLU A 176 4.11 18.66 20.39
CA GLU A 176 4.15 20.12 20.34
C GLU A 176 2.97 20.75 19.60
N ASP A 177 2.45 20.08 18.56
CA ASP A 177 1.30 20.52 17.75
C ASP A 177 0.42 19.34 17.31
N PRO A 178 -0.27 18.68 18.24
CA PRO A 178 -1.09 17.52 17.92
C PRO A 178 -2.26 17.83 16.96
N GLU A 179 -2.70 19.09 16.87
CA GLU A 179 -3.75 19.51 15.93
C GLU A 179 -3.26 19.44 14.48
N TRP A 180 -2.01 19.83 14.23
CA TRP A 180 -1.39 19.66 12.92
C TRP A 180 -1.33 18.19 12.51
N ILE A 181 -0.89 17.31 13.42
CA ILE A 181 -0.82 15.87 13.16
C ILE A 181 -2.21 15.29 12.84
N ARG A 182 -3.24 15.70 13.57
CA ARG A 182 -4.62 15.28 13.29
C ARG A 182 -5.11 15.73 11.92
N ASP A 183 -4.77 16.96 11.50
CA ASP A 183 -5.13 17.46 10.16
C ASP A 183 -4.42 16.66 9.05
N VAL A 184 -3.13 16.36 9.23
CA VAL A 184 -2.39 15.52 8.26
C VAL A 184 -3.04 14.16 8.10
N VAL A 185 -3.34 13.48 9.22
CA VAL A 185 -4.00 12.16 9.19
C VAL A 185 -5.39 12.26 8.57
N ALA A 186 -6.20 13.25 8.96
CA ALA A 186 -7.55 13.42 8.44
C ALA A 186 -7.58 13.62 6.93
N VAL A 187 -6.70 14.48 6.41
CA VAL A 187 -6.58 14.75 4.97
C VAL A 187 -6.09 13.51 4.21
N HIS A 188 -5.08 12.82 4.74
CA HIS A 188 -4.59 11.59 4.11
C HIS A 188 -5.69 10.52 4.05
N THR A 189 -6.37 10.28 5.17
CA THR A 189 -7.49 9.33 5.27
C THR A 189 -8.61 9.70 4.30
N GLU A 190 -8.97 10.97 4.16
CA GLU A 190 -9.97 11.40 3.18
C GLU A 190 -9.58 10.98 1.74
N VAL A 191 -8.32 11.16 1.37
CA VAL A 191 -7.85 10.81 0.02
C VAL A 191 -7.83 9.30 -0.20
N VAL A 192 -7.44 8.51 0.81
CA VAL A 192 -7.50 7.05 0.75
C VAL A 192 -8.94 6.57 0.65
N LEU A 193 -9.85 7.10 1.46
CA LEU A 193 -11.28 6.75 1.41
C LEU A 193 -11.91 7.08 0.06
N ARG A 194 -11.56 8.20 -0.57
CA ARG A 194 -12.02 8.51 -1.94
C ARG A 194 -11.58 7.43 -2.95
N SER A 195 -10.35 6.94 -2.80
CA SER A 195 -9.82 5.88 -3.66
C SER A 195 -10.56 4.56 -3.47
N TRP A 196 -10.82 4.18 -2.23
CA TRP A 196 -11.58 2.97 -1.91
C TRP A 196 -13.04 3.06 -2.33
N GLN A 197 -13.68 4.22 -2.11
CA GLN A 197 -15.05 4.46 -2.55
C GLN A 197 -15.18 4.29 -4.07
N ALA A 198 -14.22 4.81 -4.84
CA ALA A 198 -14.24 4.66 -6.29
C ALA A 198 -14.16 3.19 -6.75
N VAL A 199 -13.45 2.32 -6.02
CA VAL A 199 -13.41 0.88 -6.30
C VAL A 199 -14.76 0.22 -5.97
N ILE A 200 -15.40 0.63 -4.88
CA ILE A 200 -16.72 0.12 -4.48
C ILE A 200 -17.78 0.57 -5.49
N ASP A 201 -17.78 1.84 -5.88
CA ASP A 201 -18.72 2.41 -6.86
C ASP A 201 -18.56 1.77 -8.26
N ALA A 202 -17.35 1.31 -8.59
CA ALA A 202 -17.09 0.56 -9.82
C ALA A 202 -17.61 -0.89 -9.76
N GLY A 203 -18.14 -1.36 -8.62
CA GLY A 203 -18.83 -2.65 -8.47
C GLY A 203 -18.04 -3.73 -7.73
N ALA A 204 -16.92 -3.44 -7.11
CA ALA A 204 -16.27 -4.36 -6.19
C ALA A 204 -16.96 -4.31 -4.81
N GLN A 205 -17.09 -5.47 -4.16
CA GLN A 205 -17.60 -5.60 -2.80
C GLN A 205 -16.56 -6.34 -1.94
N PRO A 206 -15.53 -5.63 -1.44
CA PRO A 206 -14.48 -6.24 -0.62
C PRO A 206 -15.06 -6.82 0.67
N ASP A 207 -14.42 -7.86 1.19
CA ASP A 207 -14.79 -8.46 2.47
C ASP A 207 -14.25 -7.65 3.65
N GLY A 208 -13.20 -6.85 3.44
CA GLY A 208 -12.63 -6.01 4.49
C GLY A 208 -11.54 -5.06 4.03
N LEU A 209 -10.82 -4.53 5.01
CA LEU A 209 -9.72 -3.60 4.84
C LEU A 209 -8.45 -4.16 5.47
N TRP A 210 -7.31 -3.82 4.88
CA TRP A 210 -5.99 -4.04 5.45
C TRP A 210 -5.27 -2.69 5.54
N ILE A 211 -5.03 -2.24 6.76
CA ILE A 211 -4.36 -0.97 7.04
C ILE A 211 -2.95 -1.26 7.55
N TYR A 212 -1.98 -0.65 6.88
CA TYR A 212 -0.57 -0.78 7.18
C TYR A 212 -0.08 0.48 7.91
#